data_c748051f3e84e3865cf7b3e47d19fc15
#
_entry.id   c748051f3e84e3865cf7b3e47d19fc15
#
_cell.length_a   1.000
_cell.length_b   1.000
_cell.length_c   1.000
_cell.angle_alpha   90.00
_cell.angle_beta   90.00
_cell.angle_gamma   90.00
#
_symmetry.space_group_name_H-M   'P 1'
#
loop_
_entity.id
_entity.type
_entity.pdbx_description
1 polymer ?
#
loop_
_entity_poly.entity_id
_entity_poly.type
_entity_poly.pdbx_seq_one_letter_code
_entity_poly.pdbx_strand_id
1 'polypeptide(L)' 'GGFEIGDAGLEDGQWREVLYDYETTVHGGRLADTLAESEAKIYVKA' A
#
# COMPACT_ATOMS: atom_id res chain seq x y z
N GLY A 1 -3.58 -2.97 17.16
CA GLY A 1 -4.00 -1.89 16.30
C GLY A 1 -3.28 -1.89 14.97
N GLY A 2 -3.78 -1.10 14.07
CA GLY A 2 -3.21 -0.94 12.74
C GLY A 2 -3.31 0.51 12.31
N PHE A 3 -2.67 0.81 11.20
CA PHE A 3 -2.64 2.15 10.64
C PHE A 3 -3.16 2.09 9.21
N GLU A 4 -4.00 3.05 8.85
CA GLU A 4 -4.39 3.19 7.45
C GLU A 4 -3.27 3.93 6.71
N ILE A 5 -2.89 3.38 5.57
CA ILE A 5 -1.93 4.02 4.69
C ILE A 5 -2.73 4.91 3.74
N GLY A 6 -2.81 6.19 4.06
CA GLY A 6 -3.59 7.13 3.29
C GLY A 6 -2.80 7.75 2.15
N ASP A 7 -2.49 9.03 2.28
CA ASP A 7 -1.81 9.81 1.25
C ASP A 7 -0.34 9.39 1.13
N ALA A 8 -0.08 8.46 0.25
CA ALA A 8 1.26 7.88 0.07
C ALA A 8 2.08 8.57 -1.02
N GLY A 9 1.49 9.48 -1.79
CA GLY A 9 2.19 10.17 -2.86
C GLY A 9 2.63 9.29 -4.02
N LEU A 10 1.97 8.14 -4.18
CA LEU A 10 2.30 7.20 -5.22
C LEU A 10 1.48 7.48 -6.49
N GLU A 11 1.97 7.00 -7.63
CA GLU A 11 1.21 7.07 -8.88
C GLU A 11 -0.05 6.22 -8.78
N ASP A 12 -1.14 6.69 -9.40
CA ASP A 12 -2.37 5.92 -9.51
C ASP A 12 -2.13 4.64 -10.31
N GLY A 13 -2.83 3.59 -9.96
CA GLY A 13 -2.78 2.33 -10.65
C GLY A 13 -2.60 1.16 -9.71
N GLN A 14 -2.23 0.03 -10.26
CA GLN A 14 -2.03 -1.19 -9.49
C GLN A 14 -0.61 -1.25 -8.94
N TRP A 15 -0.52 -1.64 -7.69
CA TRP A 15 0.76 -1.82 -7.01
C TRP A 15 0.77 -3.20 -6.35
N ARG A 16 1.94 -3.81 -6.29
CA ARG A 16 2.10 -5.12 -5.65
C ARG A 16 2.82 -4.96 -4.32
N GLU A 17 2.25 -5.55 -3.28
CA GLU A 17 2.91 -5.65 -1.99
C GLU A 17 3.72 -6.95 -2.00
N VAL A 18 5.05 -6.84 -1.93
CA VAL A 18 5.94 -7.97 -2.22
C VAL A 18 6.22 -8.87 -1.01
N LEU A 19 6.05 -8.37 0.21
CA LEU A 19 6.29 -9.17 1.40
C LEU A 19 5.16 -10.17 1.66
N TYR A 20 3.92 -9.76 1.40
CA TYR A 20 2.74 -10.58 1.62
C TYR A 20 2.11 -11.07 0.32
N ASP A 21 2.65 -10.63 -0.83
CA ASP A 21 2.30 -11.13 -2.15
C ASP A 21 0.83 -10.89 -2.51
N TYR A 22 0.42 -9.63 -2.49
CA TYR A 22 -0.92 -9.24 -2.95
C TYR A 22 -0.85 -7.92 -3.71
N GLU A 23 -1.91 -7.62 -4.45
CA GLU A 23 -2.02 -6.36 -5.19
C GLU A 23 -2.97 -5.41 -4.50
N THR A 24 -2.70 -4.13 -4.65
CA THR A 24 -3.56 -3.08 -4.15
C THR A 24 -3.61 -1.96 -5.19
N THR A 25 -4.54 -1.04 -5.01
CA THR A 25 -4.76 0.06 -5.94
C THR A 25 -4.43 1.38 -5.28
N VAL A 26 -3.73 2.25 -6.00
CA VAL A 26 -3.52 3.65 -5.62
C VAL A 26 -4.47 4.50 -6.46
N HIS A 27 -5.23 5.37 -5.81
CA HIS A 27 -6.17 6.25 -6.48
C HIS A 27 -6.10 7.63 -5.84
N GLY A 28 -5.87 8.65 -6.66
CA GLY A 28 -5.73 10.02 -6.17
C GLY A 28 -4.54 10.19 -5.24
N GLY A 29 -3.48 9.41 -5.45
CA GLY A 29 -2.31 9.44 -4.59
C GLY A 29 -2.51 8.71 -3.26
N ARG A 30 -3.63 8.02 -3.08
CA ARG A 30 -3.96 7.35 -1.82
C ARG A 30 -3.93 5.84 -1.99
N LEU A 31 -3.32 5.17 -1.04
CA LEU A 31 -3.19 3.72 -1.03
C LEU A 31 -4.25 3.13 -0.10
N ALA A 32 -5.07 2.23 -0.63
CA ALA A 32 -6.12 1.57 0.14
C ALA A 32 -5.55 0.35 0.85
N ASP A 33 -4.87 0.57 1.96
CA ASP A 33 -4.26 -0.52 2.71
C ASP A 33 -4.09 -0.12 4.17
N THR A 34 -3.70 -1.08 4.99
CA THR A 34 -3.46 -0.86 6.42
C THR A 34 -2.12 -1.49 6.82
N LEU A 35 -1.57 -1.01 7.92
CA LEU A 35 -0.31 -1.49 8.46
C LEU A 35 -0.51 -1.78 9.94
N ALA A 36 -0.25 -3.02 10.36
CA ALA A 36 -0.31 -3.41 11.75
C ALA A 36 0.92 -2.90 12.51
N GLU A 37 0.86 -2.90 13.84
CA GLU A 37 2.01 -2.54 14.65
C GLU A 37 3.16 -3.50 14.35
N SER A 38 4.36 -2.98 14.27
CA SER A 38 5.57 -3.75 13.98
C SER A 38 5.54 -4.46 12.63
N GLU A 39 4.68 -4.03 11.73
CA GLU A 39 4.59 -4.57 10.38
C GLU A 39 5.30 -3.66 9.40
N ALA A 40 5.91 -4.25 8.38
CA ALA A 40 6.49 -3.51 7.28
C ALA A 40 5.88 -4.02 5.97
N LYS A 41 5.73 -3.12 5.01
CA LYS A 41 5.21 -3.47 3.68
C LYS A 41 6.03 -2.78 2.62
N ILE A 42 6.23 -3.45 1.50
CA ILE A 42 7.01 -2.93 0.37
C ILE A 42 6.15 -3.01 -0.87
N TYR A 43 5.98 -1.89 -1.55
CA TYR A 43 5.15 -1.81 -2.74
C TYR A 43 5.99 -1.53 -3.96
N VAL A 44 5.70 -2.23 -5.06
CA VAL A 44 6.28 -1.96 -6.36
C VAL A 44 5.16 -1.75 -7.37
N LYS A 45 5.39 -0.87 -8.32
CA LYS A 45 4.40 -0.59 -9.37
C LYS A 45 4.22 -1.81 -10.25
N ALA A 46 2.99 -2.22 -10.39
CA ALA A 46 2.66 -3.38 -11.22
C ALA A 46 2.65 -3.03 -12.71
#